data_ead752cda0c70d89b294d692a32b873d
#
_entry.id   ead752cda0c70d89b294d692a32b873d
#
_cell.length_a   1.000
_cell.length_b   1.000
_cell.length_c   1.000
_cell.angle_alpha   90.00
_cell.angle_beta   90.00
_cell.angle_gamma   90.00
#
_symmetry.space_group_name_H-M   'P 1'
#
loop_
_entity.id
_entity.type
_entity.pdbx_description
1 polymer ?
#
loop_
_entity_poly.entity_id
_entity_poly.type
_entity_poly.pdbx_seq_one_letter_code
_entity_poly.pdbx_strand_id
1 'polypeptide(L)'
;MKKVIVLLILFTLCFKVKTFGQEVWTIGPMLHYNFGGEKRHFSWAIELAYWNIKNVPYSVDGGIEFSKKRIRLYGEAQTGIGVTGISIGPVLEINKAERKAHLGYQTTIWLNYFIGLDYRYRRIDKTNFNCVGTYGKLPVATKNMKSSNGSNYHDWD
;
A
#
# COMPACT_ATOMS: atom_id res chain seq x y z
N MET A 1 -29.90 -0.94 9.74
CA MET A 1 -28.68 -1.24 8.98
C MET A 1 -28.54 -0.43 7.68
N LYS A 2 -29.54 -0.40 6.76
CA LYS A 2 -29.46 0.37 5.49
C LYS A 2 -29.16 1.85 5.69
N LYS A 3 -29.74 2.52 6.69
CA LYS A 3 -29.52 3.95 6.98
C LYS A 3 -28.08 4.26 7.43
N VAL A 4 -27.43 3.35 8.15
CA VAL A 4 -26.02 3.52 8.61
C VAL A 4 -25.05 3.40 7.42
N ILE A 5 -25.33 2.50 6.49
CA ILE A 5 -24.52 2.33 5.28
C ILE A 5 -24.60 3.57 4.38
N VAL A 6 -25.79 4.13 4.21
CA VAL A 6 -26.00 5.37 3.44
C VAL A 6 -25.28 6.55 4.11
N LEU A 7 -25.31 6.64 5.44
CA LEU A 7 -24.62 7.68 6.19
C LEU A 7 -23.09 7.55 6.08
N LEU A 8 -22.56 6.34 6.11
CA LEU A 8 -21.14 6.04 5.89
C LEU A 8 -20.70 6.42 4.46
N ILE A 9 -21.51 6.11 3.46
CA ILE A 9 -21.24 6.47 2.06
C ILE A 9 -21.30 8.00 1.88
N LEU A 10 -22.28 8.68 2.47
CA LEU A 10 -22.36 10.15 2.45
C LEU A 10 -21.18 10.79 3.19
N PHE A 11 -20.76 10.23 4.33
CA PHE A 11 -19.61 10.72 5.09
C PHE A 11 -18.29 10.57 4.30
N THR A 12 -18.11 9.47 3.57
CA THR A 12 -16.94 9.28 2.69
C THR A 12 -16.95 10.20 1.48
N LEU A 13 -18.13 10.56 0.93
CA LEU A 13 -18.25 11.50 -0.18
C LEU A 13 -18.03 12.97 0.22
N CYS A 14 -18.21 13.32 1.50
CA CYS A 14 -18.01 14.69 2.00
C CYS A 14 -16.55 15.07 2.25
N PHE A 15 -15.64 14.11 2.35
CA PHE A 15 -14.21 14.40 2.42
C PHE A 15 -13.67 14.76 1.04
N LYS A 16 -13.84 16.04 0.66
CA LYS A 16 -12.98 16.62 -0.38
C LYS A 16 -11.56 16.67 0.20
N VAL A 17 -10.80 15.62 -0.02
CA VAL A 17 -9.36 15.64 0.25
C VAL A 17 -8.79 16.73 -0.65
N LYS A 18 -8.39 17.85 -0.05
CA LYS A 18 -7.56 18.83 -0.76
C LYS A 18 -6.32 18.07 -1.22
N THR A 19 -6.22 17.85 -2.51
CA THR A 19 -5.11 17.13 -3.12
C THR A 19 -3.82 17.90 -2.84
N PHE A 20 -3.07 17.46 -1.86
CA PHE A 20 -1.69 17.88 -1.64
C PHE A 20 -0.90 17.36 -2.84
N GLY A 21 -0.38 18.27 -3.66
CA GLY A 21 0.55 17.96 -4.72
C GLY A 21 0.07 16.89 -5.73
N GLN A 22 0.49 17.04 -6.96
CA GLN A 22 0.08 16.09 -8.00
C GLN A 22 0.90 14.78 -7.95
N GLU A 23 2.02 14.78 -7.26
CA GLU A 23 2.95 13.65 -7.15
C GLU A 23 3.52 13.58 -5.73
N VAL A 24 3.43 12.40 -5.11
CA VAL A 24 3.87 12.18 -3.73
C VAL A 24 4.61 10.86 -3.61
N TRP A 25 5.79 10.90 -3.01
CA TRP A 25 6.46 9.71 -2.51
C TRP A 25 6.04 9.45 -1.08
N THR A 26 5.72 8.21 -0.77
CA THR A 26 5.43 7.79 0.60
C THR A 26 6.29 6.60 0.97
N ILE A 27 6.69 6.55 2.24
CA ILE A 27 7.39 5.40 2.83
C ILE A 27 6.72 5.07 4.16
N GLY A 28 6.61 3.78 4.47
CA GLY A 28 6.04 3.42 5.75
C GLY A 28 6.11 1.96 6.13
N PRO A 29 6.01 1.72 7.44
CA PRO A 29 5.92 0.37 7.98
C PRO A 29 4.52 -0.21 7.79
N MET A 30 4.48 -1.52 7.68
CA MET A 30 3.27 -2.32 7.59
C MET A 30 3.38 -3.53 8.52
N LEU A 31 2.27 -3.91 9.11
CA LEU A 31 2.15 -5.11 9.93
C LEU A 31 1.08 -6.01 9.36
N HIS A 32 1.41 -7.25 9.07
CA HIS A 32 0.53 -8.20 8.41
C HIS A 32 0.32 -9.46 9.24
N TYR A 33 -0.90 -9.99 9.20
CA TYR A 33 -1.26 -11.31 9.68
C TYR A 33 -1.57 -12.21 8.48
N ASN A 34 -0.73 -13.20 8.24
CA ASN A 34 -0.83 -14.15 7.12
C ASN A 34 -1.62 -15.39 7.55
N PHE A 35 -2.56 -15.84 6.69
CA PHE A 35 -3.42 -17.01 6.93
C PHE A 35 -3.82 -17.69 5.62
N GLY A 36 -4.43 -18.88 5.70
CA GLY A 36 -4.85 -19.66 4.53
C GLY A 36 -3.75 -20.48 3.87
N GLY A 37 -2.49 -20.34 4.30
CA GLY A 37 -1.37 -21.20 3.91
C GLY A 37 -1.09 -22.29 4.95
N GLU A 38 0.11 -22.89 4.88
CA GLU A 38 0.52 -23.96 5.80
C GLU A 38 0.51 -23.55 7.28
N LYS A 39 0.90 -22.31 7.59
CA LYS A 39 0.98 -21.80 8.96
C LYS A 39 0.61 -20.33 9.02
N ARG A 40 -0.21 -19.99 10.01
CA ARG A 40 -0.51 -18.60 10.35
C ARG A 40 0.71 -17.93 10.98
N HIS A 41 1.01 -16.70 10.60
CA HIS A 41 2.14 -15.96 11.15
C HIS A 41 2.01 -14.46 10.94
N PHE A 42 2.66 -13.69 11.80
CA PHE A 42 2.86 -12.26 11.62
C PHE A 42 4.09 -11.98 10.76
N SER A 43 4.03 -10.92 10.00
CA SER A 43 5.13 -10.35 9.26
C SER A 43 5.07 -8.83 9.34
N TRP A 44 6.21 -8.18 9.16
CA TRP A 44 6.28 -6.74 9.06
C TRP A 44 6.98 -6.37 7.74
N ALA A 45 6.60 -5.23 7.18
CA ALA A 45 7.16 -4.77 5.92
C ALA A 45 7.50 -3.28 5.97
N ILE A 46 8.36 -2.87 5.06
CA ILE A 46 8.59 -1.48 4.69
C ILE A 46 8.23 -1.36 3.22
N GLU A 47 7.43 -0.36 2.90
CA GLU A 47 6.99 -0.10 1.53
C GLU A 47 7.30 1.34 1.14
N LEU A 48 7.81 1.53 -0.06
CA LEU A 48 7.99 2.80 -0.74
C LEU A 48 6.98 2.88 -1.88
N ALA A 49 6.23 3.97 -1.97
CA ALA A 49 5.24 4.15 -3.02
C ALA A 49 5.39 5.53 -3.68
N TYR A 50 5.31 5.53 -5.00
CA TYR A 50 5.17 6.74 -5.80
C TYR A 50 3.73 6.89 -6.27
N TRP A 51 3.08 7.98 -5.88
CA TRP A 51 1.72 8.31 -6.24
C TRP A 51 1.66 9.45 -7.25
N ASN A 52 0.91 9.26 -8.31
CA ASN A 52 0.44 10.33 -9.19
C ASN A 52 -1.07 10.48 -9.00
N ILE A 53 -1.49 11.64 -8.47
CA ILE A 53 -2.89 11.88 -8.09
C ILE A 53 -3.59 12.79 -9.14
N LYS A 54 -3.01 12.94 -10.32
CA LYS A 54 -3.64 13.67 -11.44
C LYS A 54 -4.73 12.81 -12.06
N ASN A 55 -5.82 13.40 -12.49
CA ASN A 55 -6.92 12.80 -13.27
C ASN A 55 -7.36 11.39 -12.86
N VAL A 56 -6.57 10.38 -13.17
CA VAL A 56 -6.73 8.99 -12.72
C VAL A 56 -5.58 8.68 -11.77
N PRO A 57 -5.86 8.54 -10.46
CA PRO A 57 -4.82 8.21 -9.49
C PRO A 57 -4.19 6.84 -9.78
N TYR A 58 -2.87 6.81 -9.83
CA TYR A 58 -2.12 5.55 -9.87
C TYR A 58 -0.87 5.63 -9.00
N SER A 59 -0.39 4.50 -8.59
CA SER A 59 0.87 4.37 -7.87
C SER A 59 1.67 3.17 -8.34
N VAL A 60 2.96 3.25 -8.12
CA VAL A 60 3.88 2.11 -8.22
C VAL A 60 4.55 1.97 -6.87
N ASP A 61 4.43 0.80 -6.29
CA ASP A 61 4.92 0.51 -4.95
C ASP A 61 5.97 -0.59 -5.01
N GLY A 62 6.91 -0.52 -4.09
CA GLY A 62 7.88 -1.58 -3.87
C GLY A 62 8.11 -1.77 -2.38
N GLY A 63 8.24 -3.01 -1.95
CA GLY A 63 8.42 -3.27 -0.53
C GLY A 63 9.19 -4.54 -0.23
N ILE A 64 9.64 -4.61 1.01
CA ILE A 64 10.28 -5.77 1.59
C ILE A 64 9.54 -6.18 2.86
N GLU A 65 9.13 -7.45 2.91
CA GLU A 65 8.40 -8.02 4.04
C GLU A 65 9.24 -9.10 4.70
N PHE A 66 9.28 -9.05 6.02
CA PHE A 66 10.06 -9.94 6.86
C PHE A 66 9.13 -10.77 7.74
N SER A 67 9.39 -12.08 7.74
CA SER A 67 8.81 -13.01 8.70
C SER A 67 9.89 -13.89 9.31
N LYS A 68 9.54 -14.70 10.30
CA LYS A 68 10.51 -15.57 11.00
C LYS A 68 11.31 -16.45 10.04
N LYS A 69 10.68 -16.98 8.98
CA LYS A 69 11.29 -17.95 8.07
C LYS A 69 11.50 -17.45 6.64
N ARG A 70 10.87 -16.33 6.28
CA ARG A 70 10.80 -15.88 4.88
C ARG A 70 11.07 -14.38 4.77
N ILE A 71 11.67 -13.99 3.66
CA ILE A 71 11.76 -12.61 3.19
C ILE A 71 10.99 -12.55 1.89
N ARG A 72 10.19 -11.51 1.69
CA ARG A 72 9.47 -11.26 0.45
C ARG A 72 9.83 -9.90 -0.09
N LEU A 73 10.18 -9.86 -1.36
CA LEU A 73 10.30 -8.63 -2.13
C LEU A 73 9.10 -8.56 -3.05
N TYR A 74 8.45 -7.41 -3.13
CA TYR A 74 7.30 -7.24 -4.00
C TYR A 74 7.30 -5.87 -4.67
N GLY A 75 6.65 -5.79 -5.81
CA GLY A 75 6.32 -4.55 -6.49
C GLY A 75 4.88 -4.61 -6.97
N GLU A 76 4.14 -3.53 -6.85
CA GLU A 76 2.74 -3.46 -7.24
C GLU A 76 2.46 -2.21 -8.06
N ALA A 77 1.61 -2.34 -9.06
CA ALA A 77 0.93 -1.22 -9.68
C ALA A 77 -0.46 -1.12 -9.08
N GLN A 78 -0.86 0.06 -8.67
CA GLN A 78 -2.14 0.26 -8.01
C GLN A 78 -2.90 1.48 -8.54
N THR A 79 -4.21 1.43 -8.38
CA THR A 79 -5.11 2.54 -8.63
C THR A 79 -6.21 2.55 -7.57
N GLY A 80 -6.86 3.69 -7.40
CA GLY A 80 -7.94 3.80 -6.42
C GLY A 80 -8.77 5.06 -6.60
N ILE A 81 -9.94 5.05 -5.98
CA ILE A 81 -10.87 6.18 -5.99
C ILE A 81 -11.17 6.55 -4.54
N GLY A 82 -10.89 7.82 -4.19
CA GLY A 82 -11.13 8.31 -2.83
C GLY A 82 -10.23 7.63 -1.81
N VAL A 83 -10.80 6.82 -0.93
CA VAL A 83 -10.10 6.21 0.20
C VAL A 83 -9.84 4.70 0.04
N THR A 84 -10.11 4.14 -1.14
CA THR A 84 -9.92 2.72 -1.41
C THR A 84 -9.30 2.49 -2.78
N GLY A 85 -8.60 1.39 -2.93
CA GLY A 85 -8.03 0.99 -4.21
C GLY A 85 -7.62 -0.47 -4.25
N ILE A 86 -7.13 -0.83 -5.42
CA ILE A 86 -6.67 -2.17 -5.74
C ILE A 86 -5.26 -2.10 -6.32
N SER A 87 -4.49 -3.14 -6.09
CA SER A 87 -3.18 -3.32 -6.71
C SER A 87 -2.94 -4.74 -7.14
N ILE A 88 -1.97 -4.89 -8.03
CA ILE A 88 -1.47 -6.18 -8.51
C ILE A 88 0.02 -6.07 -8.80
N GLY A 89 0.76 -7.14 -8.51
CA GLY A 89 2.17 -7.19 -8.87
C GLY A 89 2.87 -8.49 -8.51
N PRO A 90 4.12 -8.64 -8.95
CA PRO A 90 4.95 -9.79 -8.62
C PRO A 90 5.40 -9.77 -7.16
N VAL A 91 5.65 -10.96 -6.65
CA VAL A 91 6.28 -11.19 -5.36
C VAL A 91 7.34 -12.28 -5.46
N LEU A 92 8.52 -12.01 -4.93
CA LEU A 92 9.60 -12.96 -4.78
C LEU A 92 9.73 -13.34 -3.30
N GLU A 93 9.45 -14.59 -2.97
CA GLU A 93 9.63 -15.13 -1.64
C GLU A 93 10.94 -15.90 -1.52
N ILE A 94 11.75 -15.56 -0.55
CA ILE A 94 13.01 -16.25 -0.22
C ILE A 94 12.81 -17.02 1.09
N ASN A 95 12.84 -18.33 1.02
CA ASN A 95 12.83 -19.19 2.21
C ASN A 95 14.22 -19.25 2.83
N LYS A 96 14.38 -18.72 4.04
CA LYS A 96 15.66 -18.65 4.74
C LYS A 96 16.24 -20.03 5.10
N ALA A 97 15.38 -21.01 5.38
CA ALA A 97 15.81 -22.34 5.79
C ALA A 97 16.27 -23.18 4.59
N GLU A 98 15.55 -23.12 3.49
CA GLU A 98 15.82 -23.91 2.29
C GLU A 98 16.74 -23.21 1.31
N ARG A 99 17.00 -21.90 1.49
CA ARG A 99 17.76 -21.03 0.59
C ARG A 99 17.20 -21.05 -0.85
N LYS A 100 15.89 -21.22 -0.98
CA LYS A 100 15.17 -21.24 -2.25
C LYS A 100 14.40 -19.95 -2.44
N ALA A 101 14.33 -19.50 -3.68
CA ALA A 101 13.53 -18.36 -4.10
C ALA A 101 12.34 -18.84 -4.93
N HIS A 102 11.16 -18.32 -4.65
CA HIS A 102 9.90 -18.67 -5.29
C HIS A 102 9.24 -17.40 -5.82
N LEU A 103 8.91 -17.41 -7.09
CA LEU A 103 8.22 -16.29 -7.73
C LEU A 103 6.70 -16.51 -7.65
N GLY A 104 5.98 -15.45 -7.43
CA GLY A 104 4.53 -15.45 -7.39
C GLY A 104 3.95 -14.10 -7.79
N TYR A 105 2.66 -13.96 -7.53
CA TYR A 105 1.99 -12.67 -7.67
C TYR A 105 1.12 -12.39 -6.44
N GLN A 106 0.80 -11.14 -6.26
CA GLN A 106 -0.15 -10.69 -5.24
C GLN A 106 -1.12 -9.68 -5.80
N THR A 107 -2.29 -9.65 -5.20
CA THR A 107 -3.30 -8.60 -5.39
C THR A 107 -3.65 -8.03 -4.04
N THR A 108 -3.83 -6.72 -3.97
CA THR A 108 -4.12 -6.03 -2.72
C THR A 108 -5.37 -5.18 -2.89
N ILE A 109 -6.21 -5.17 -1.87
CA ILE A 109 -7.27 -4.18 -1.68
C ILE A 109 -6.86 -3.38 -0.46
N TRP A 110 -6.83 -2.06 -0.57
CA TRP A 110 -6.43 -1.18 0.51
C TRP A 110 -7.50 -0.13 0.82
N LEU A 111 -7.52 0.30 2.07
CA LEU A 111 -8.40 1.34 2.59
C LEU A 111 -7.54 2.41 3.24
N ASN A 112 -7.78 3.68 2.81
CA ASN A 112 -7.09 4.88 3.27
C ASN A 112 -5.65 5.01 2.72
N TYR A 113 -5.14 6.25 2.56
CA TYR A 113 -3.85 6.51 1.94
C TYR A 113 -2.66 6.45 2.92
N PHE A 114 -2.79 7.05 4.10
CA PHE A 114 -1.66 7.25 5.01
C PHE A 114 -1.64 6.29 6.19
N ILE A 115 -2.78 6.10 6.84
CA ILE A 115 -2.94 5.10 7.89
C ILE A 115 -4.15 4.26 7.49
N GLY A 116 -3.95 2.99 7.25
CA GLY A 116 -5.01 2.19 6.67
C GLY A 116 -4.90 0.71 6.95
N LEU A 117 -5.79 0.02 6.29
CA LEU A 117 -5.88 -1.44 6.30
C LEU A 117 -5.69 -1.95 4.89
N ASP A 118 -5.09 -3.12 4.76
CA ASP A 118 -4.98 -3.83 3.50
C ASP A 118 -5.36 -5.29 3.65
N TYR A 119 -5.87 -5.83 2.56
CA TYR A 119 -6.08 -7.25 2.37
C TYR A 119 -5.32 -7.68 1.14
N ARG A 120 -4.44 -8.68 1.28
CA ARG A 120 -3.61 -9.20 0.19
C ARG A 120 -3.91 -10.67 -0.03
N TYR A 121 -4.19 -11.00 -1.28
CA TYR A 121 -4.17 -12.36 -1.77
C TYR A 121 -2.84 -12.61 -2.48
N ARG A 122 -2.19 -13.72 -2.15
CA ARG A 122 -0.90 -14.11 -2.72
C ARG A 122 -0.94 -15.53 -3.22
N ARG A 123 -0.35 -15.72 -4.39
CA ARG A 123 -0.07 -17.04 -4.94
C ARG A 123 1.40 -17.15 -5.24
N ILE A 124 2.09 -18.03 -4.52
CA ILE A 124 3.52 -18.29 -4.66
C ILE A 124 3.67 -19.78 -4.94
N ASP A 125 4.24 -20.13 -6.08
CA ASP A 125 4.23 -21.48 -6.64
C ASP A 125 2.80 -22.06 -6.70
N LYS A 126 2.57 -23.14 -5.95
CA LYS A 126 1.26 -23.83 -5.85
C LYS A 126 0.49 -23.46 -4.58
N THR A 127 1.02 -22.57 -3.75
CA THR A 127 0.42 -22.22 -2.46
C THR A 127 -0.29 -20.88 -2.55
N ASN A 128 -1.55 -20.87 -2.13
CA ASN A 128 -2.34 -19.65 -1.99
C ASN A 128 -2.42 -19.28 -0.52
N PHE A 129 -2.30 -18.02 -0.21
CA PHE A 129 -2.54 -17.52 1.14
C PHE A 129 -3.02 -16.08 1.13
N ASN A 130 -3.62 -15.70 2.23
CA ASN A 130 -4.23 -14.40 2.43
C ASN A 130 -3.48 -13.65 3.54
N CYS A 131 -3.60 -12.36 3.52
CA CYS A 131 -2.96 -11.50 4.50
C CYS A 131 -3.88 -10.32 4.77
N VAL A 132 -4.05 -10.00 6.04
CA VAL A 132 -4.69 -8.75 6.49
C VAL A 132 -3.64 -7.94 7.20
N GLY A 133 -3.60 -6.66 6.90
CA GLY A 133 -2.60 -5.79 7.48
C GLY A 133 -3.10 -4.41 7.84
N THR A 134 -2.24 -3.71 8.54
CA THR A 134 -2.33 -2.27 8.77
C THR A 134 -1.03 -1.61 8.38
N TYR A 135 -1.11 -0.37 7.96
CA TYR A 135 0.06 0.40 7.54
C TYR A 135 -0.03 1.85 7.98
N GLY A 136 1.15 2.46 8.10
CA GLY A 136 1.30 3.91 8.22
C GLY A 136 2.29 4.39 7.19
N LYS A 137 1.85 5.22 6.23
CA LYS A 137 2.70 5.78 5.17
C LYS A 137 2.95 7.26 5.43
N LEU A 138 4.20 7.63 5.54
CA LEU A 138 4.62 9.02 5.70
C LEU A 138 4.91 9.62 4.33
N PRO A 139 4.30 10.76 3.97
CA PRO A 139 4.61 11.44 2.74
C PRO A 139 6.03 12.04 2.82
N VAL A 140 6.80 11.85 1.76
CA VAL A 140 8.07 12.53 1.54
C VAL A 140 7.82 13.69 0.59
N ALA A 141 8.19 14.91 0.97
CA ALA A 141 8.02 16.10 0.14
C ALA A 141 8.74 15.92 -1.21
N THR A 142 8.04 16.23 -2.29
CA THR A 142 8.63 16.29 -3.63
C THR A 142 8.72 17.75 -4.08
N LYS A 143 9.54 18.06 -5.09
CA LYS A 143 9.70 19.43 -5.65
C LYS A 143 8.38 20.09 -6.06
N ASN A 144 7.31 19.34 -6.26
CA ASN A 144 6.00 19.82 -6.71
C ASN A 144 5.00 20.04 -5.58
N MET A 145 5.38 19.87 -4.32
CA MET A 145 4.54 20.23 -3.18
C MET A 145 4.55 21.77 -3.01
N LYS A 146 3.63 22.45 -3.66
CA LYS A 146 3.35 23.85 -3.31
C LYS A 146 2.72 23.88 -1.93
N SER A 147 3.38 24.54 -0.99
CA SER A 147 2.82 24.84 0.33
C SER A 147 1.47 25.53 0.16
N SER A 148 0.44 25.09 0.85
CA SER A 148 -0.88 25.75 0.86
C SER A 148 -0.87 27.14 1.49
N ASN A 149 0.26 27.57 2.04
CA ASN A 149 0.45 28.86 2.74
C ASN A 149 1.05 29.97 1.86
N GLY A 150 1.06 29.82 0.54
CA GLY A 150 1.43 30.94 -0.34
C GLY A 150 2.86 31.50 -0.16
N SER A 151 3.71 30.90 0.65
CA SER A 151 5.10 31.28 0.76
C SER A 151 5.89 30.70 -0.39
N ASN A 152 6.35 31.55 -1.28
CA ASN A 152 7.33 31.20 -2.30
C ASN A 152 8.59 30.70 -1.59
N TYR A 153 8.80 29.40 -1.57
CA TYR A 153 10.13 28.89 -1.28
C TYR A 153 11.00 29.16 -2.50
N HIS A 154 12.02 29.98 -2.29
CA HIS A 154 13.07 30.24 -3.28
C HIS A 154 13.66 28.90 -3.73
N ASP A 155 13.70 28.70 -5.05
CA ASP A 155 14.55 27.70 -5.67
C ASP A 155 15.98 27.91 -5.19
N TRP A 156 16.56 26.89 -4.62
CA TRP A 156 18.01 26.83 -4.44
C TRP A 156 18.59 26.18 -5.71
N ASP A 157 19.26 27.02 -6.50
CA ASP A 157 20.14 26.61 -7.58
C ASP A 157 21.30 25.73 -7.06
#